data_1a9bd23f51ed575c4df8689c55720079
#
_entry.id   1a9bd23f51ed575c4df8689c55720079
#
_cell.length_a   1.000
_cell.length_b   1.000
_cell.length_c   1.000
_cell.angle_alpha   90.00
_cell.angle_beta   90.00
_cell.angle_gamma   90.00
#
_symmetry.space_group_name_H-M   'P 1'
#
loop_
_entity.id
_entity.type
_entity.pdbx_description
1 polymer ?
#
loop_
_entity_poly.entity_id
_entity_poly.type
_entity_poly.pdbx_seq_one_letter_code
_entity_poly.pdbx_strand_id
1 'polypeptide(L)'
;MIDGELYKKDLQGTYWDMNAWMKNVAREGAVDFPQSKKPEKLIQQIIEMCTQPGDLVLDSFLGSGTTAAVAHKTYRRYIGVEMGGHAYSLCKPRLDSIILGTDNSGITKAVNWQGGGGYRFYEVAPTLINKDPFDEYVINEDYDANMLAAAVALHEGFRYAPDGKLFWKQSVGNENSYLFVTTRHLNSPYLDSIKDTMEEGEYLIIACRSFDSGLDKAYDNITVKKIPQMLLERCEFGKADYNLNIVHPPVYDDCDEEEEDV
;
A
#
# COMPACT_ATOMS: atom_id res chain seq x y z
N MET A 1 16.91 36.35 9.01
CA MET A 1 16.85 36.74 7.58
C MET A 1 16.67 35.45 6.79
N ILE A 2 15.72 35.46 5.90
CA ILE A 2 15.52 34.37 4.92
C ILE A 2 15.62 35.10 3.57
N ASP A 3 16.44 34.60 2.66
CA ASP A 3 16.71 35.21 1.33
C ASP A 3 17.08 36.69 1.35
N GLY A 4 17.74 37.14 2.40
CA GLY A 4 18.14 38.56 2.54
C GLY A 4 17.08 39.51 3.11
N GLU A 5 15.88 39.02 3.36
CA GLU A 5 14.78 39.80 3.94
C GLU A 5 14.66 39.61 5.45
N LEU A 6 14.19 40.65 6.16
CA LEU A 6 13.93 40.61 7.59
C LEU A 6 12.51 40.07 7.84
N TYR A 7 12.44 38.93 8.54
CA TYR A 7 11.16 38.38 8.97
C TYR A 7 11.04 38.44 10.49
N LYS A 8 9.86 38.80 10.97
CA LYS A 8 9.47 38.68 12.37
C LYS A 8 8.97 37.29 12.64
N LYS A 9 9.54 36.59 13.66
CA LYS A 9 9.04 35.32 14.14
C LYS A 9 7.91 35.60 15.12
N ASP A 10 6.69 35.22 14.78
CA ASP A 10 5.54 35.23 15.69
C ASP A 10 5.14 33.79 16.04
N LEU A 11 4.69 33.58 17.27
CA LEU A 11 4.15 32.28 17.70
C LEU A 11 2.85 32.00 16.96
N GLN A 12 2.71 30.79 16.44
CA GLN A 12 1.47 30.36 15.81
C GLN A 12 0.45 30.03 16.89
N GLY A 13 -0.63 30.85 16.95
CA GLY A 13 -1.74 30.58 17.87
C GLY A 13 -2.60 29.38 17.45
N THR A 14 -3.44 28.93 18.35
CA THR A 14 -4.40 27.83 18.13
C THR A 14 -5.63 28.26 17.30
N TYR A 15 -5.87 29.55 17.15
CA TYR A 15 -6.93 30.09 16.31
C TYR A 15 -6.36 30.51 14.95
N TRP A 16 -6.93 29.93 13.88
CA TRP A 16 -6.55 30.25 12.50
C TRP A 16 -7.77 30.79 11.75
N ASP A 17 -7.70 32.03 11.30
CA ASP A 17 -8.72 32.60 10.42
C ASP A 17 -8.52 32.08 8.99
N MET A 18 -9.40 31.17 8.58
CA MET A 18 -9.35 30.52 7.27
C MET A 18 -10.33 31.13 6.25
N ASN A 19 -11.06 32.19 6.59
CA ASN A 19 -12.09 32.78 5.73
C ASN A 19 -11.58 33.09 4.33
N ALA A 20 -10.36 33.63 4.23
CA ALA A 20 -9.74 33.94 2.94
C ALA A 20 -9.42 32.68 2.12
N TRP A 21 -9.04 31.58 2.77
CA TRP A 21 -8.66 30.33 2.10
C TRP A 21 -9.88 29.55 1.62
N MET A 22 -11.02 29.69 2.27
CA MET A 22 -12.25 29.00 1.90
C MET A 22 -12.90 29.54 0.62
N LYS A 23 -12.60 30.77 0.20
CA LYS A 23 -13.26 31.44 -0.95
C LYS A 23 -13.14 30.69 -2.27
N ASN A 24 -12.05 29.97 -2.49
CA ASN A 24 -11.76 29.27 -3.75
C ASN A 24 -11.68 27.74 -3.60
N VAL A 25 -11.98 27.20 -2.42
CA VAL A 25 -11.82 25.77 -2.14
C VAL A 25 -12.55 24.88 -3.15
N ALA A 26 -13.74 25.26 -3.60
CA ALA A 26 -14.51 24.50 -4.57
C ALA A 26 -13.77 24.32 -5.93
N ARG A 27 -12.91 25.26 -6.29
CA ARG A 27 -12.18 25.25 -7.58
C ARG A 27 -10.81 24.57 -7.51
N GLU A 28 -10.29 24.33 -6.31
CA GLU A 28 -8.97 23.73 -6.15
C GLU A 28 -8.91 22.32 -6.73
N GLY A 29 -7.88 22.04 -7.52
CA GLY A 29 -7.65 20.73 -8.17
C GLY A 29 -8.73 20.32 -9.16
N ALA A 30 -9.59 21.25 -9.63
CA ALA A 30 -10.74 20.97 -10.49
C ALA A 30 -11.67 19.84 -10.00
N VAL A 31 -11.74 19.66 -8.67
CA VAL A 31 -12.51 18.60 -8.00
C VAL A 31 -13.71 19.21 -7.29
N ASP A 32 -14.90 18.79 -7.66
CA ASP A 32 -16.13 19.10 -6.95
C ASP A 32 -16.39 18.08 -5.84
N PHE A 33 -16.19 18.50 -4.59
CA PHE A 33 -16.43 17.67 -3.41
C PHE A 33 -17.12 18.55 -2.36
N PRO A 34 -18.45 18.72 -2.47
CA PRO A 34 -19.20 19.67 -1.67
C PRO A 34 -19.16 19.35 -0.18
N GLN A 35 -19.15 20.38 0.65
CA GLN A 35 -19.24 20.39 2.11
C GLN A 35 -18.04 19.84 2.89
N SER A 36 -17.16 19.01 2.31
CA SER A 36 -16.09 18.34 3.06
C SER A 36 -14.67 18.71 2.64
N LYS A 37 -14.50 19.36 1.47
CA LYS A 37 -13.20 19.72 0.92
C LYS A 37 -12.48 20.75 1.77
N LYS A 38 -11.23 20.47 2.12
CA LYS A 38 -10.36 21.42 2.84
C LYS A 38 -9.50 22.19 1.85
N PRO A 39 -9.22 23.50 2.11
CA PRO A 39 -8.32 24.26 1.26
C PRO A 39 -6.88 23.73 1.37
N GLU A 40 -6.18 23.69 0.24
CA GLU A 40 -4.78 23.24 0.20
C GLU A 40 -3.88 24.07 1.13
N LYS A 41 -4.18 25.36 1.30
CA LYS A 41 -3.41 26.24 2.19
C LYS A 41 -3.46 25.80 3.66
N LEU A 42 -4.61 25.31 4.14
CA LEU A 42 -4.74 24.75 5.48
C LEU A 42 -3.88 23.52 5.65
N ILE A 43 -4.00 22.58 4.71
CA ILE A 43 -3.25 21.32 4.76
C ILE A 43 -1.75 21.59 4.62
N GLN A 44 -1.34 22.55 3.78
CA GLN A 44 0.05 23.00 3.68
C GLN A 44 0.59 23.44 5.04
N GLN A 45 -0.13 24.30 5.74
CA GLN A 45 0.30 24.79 7.04
C GLN A 45 0.49 23.67 8.05
N ILE A 46 -0.44 22.71 8.10
CA ILE A 46 -0.34 21.54 8.98
C ILE A 46 0.88 20.69 8.62
N ILE A 47 1.03 20.33 7.35
CA ILE A 47 2.13 19.49 6.88
C ILE A 47 3.50 20.14 7.15
N GLU A 48 3.63 21.43 6.86
CA GLU A 48 4.89 22.17 7.06
C GLU A 48 5.26 22.34 8.54
N MET A 49 4.26 22.39 9.44
CA MET A 49 4.51 22.41 10.89
C MET A 49 5.01 21.08 11.44
N CYS A 50 4.57 19.96 10.87
CA CYS A 50 4.79 18.63 11.45
C CYS A 50 5.83 17.80 10.70
N THR A 51 6.25 18.21 9.50
CA THR A 51 7.08 17.38 8.61
C THR A 51 8.11 18.20 7.85
N GLN A 52 9.12 17.52 7.32
CA GLN A 52 10.11 18.05 6.38
C GLN A 52 9.92 17.43 4.99
N PRO A 53 10.45 18.04 3.90
CA PRO A 53 10.50 17.41 2.59
C PRO A 53 11.12 16.01 2.66
N GLY A 54 10.47 15.03 2.01
CA GLY A 54 10.86 13.62 2.03
C GLY A 54 10.17 12.77 3.11
N ASP A 55 9.56 13.38 4.12
CA ASP A 55 8.79 12.67 5.14
C ASP A 55 7.54 12.01 4.57
N LEU A 56 6.98 11.05 5.29
CA LEU A 56 5.79 10.32 4.91
C LEU A 56 4.54 10.87 5.61
N VAL A 57 3.54 11.25 4.83
CA VAL A 57 2.23 11.70 5.31
C VAL A 57 1.21 10.60 5.06
N LEU A 58 0.45 10.21 6.08
CA LEU A 58 -0.67 9.28 5.97
C LEU A 58 -1.99 10.03 6.13
N ASP A 59 -2.92 9.80 5.19
CA ASP A 59 -4.32 10.21 5.32
C ASP A 59 -5.22 8.99 5.06
N SER A 60 -5.80 8.46 6.13
CA SER A 60 -6.65 7.26 6.09
C SER A 60 -8.09 7.55 5.65
N PHE A 61 -8.45 8.81 5.43
CA PHE A 61 -9.76 9.26 4.94
C PHE A 61 -9.58 10.37 3.90
N LEU A 62 -8.93 10.02 2.80
CA LEU A 62 -8.36 10.95 1.81
C LEU A 62 -9.38 11.93 1.20
N GLY A 63 -10.66 11.51 1.10
CA GLY A 63 -11.75 12.34 0.60
C GLY A 63 -11.48 12.86 -0.80
N SER A 64 -11.33 14.18 -0.93
CA SER A 64 -11.07 14.85 -2.21
C SER A 64 -9.60 14.83 -2.66
N GLY A 65 -8.71 14.15 -1.94
CA GLY A 65 -7.28 14.07 -2.26
C GLY A 65 -6.47 15.31 -1.90
N THR A 66 -6.97 16.21 -1.05
CA THR A 66 -6.26 17.45 -0.74
C THR A 66 -4.93 17.21 -0.05
N THR A 67 -4.88 16.28 0.90
CA THR A 67 -3.65 15.93 1.63
C THR A 67 -2.58 15.39 0.68
N ALA A 68 -2.95 14.45 -0.19
CA ALA A 68 -2.03 13.91 -1.19
C ALA A 68 -1.54 14.98 -2.17
N ALA A 69 -2.44 15.87 -2.62
CA ALA A 69 -2.11 16.99 -3.49
C ALA A 69 -1.05 17.92 -2.87
N VAL A 70 -1.26 18.31 -1.61
CA VAL A 70 -0.33 19.19 -0.89
C VAL A 70 0.99 18.48 -0.60
N ALA A 71 0.94 17.26 -0.11
CA ALA A 71 2.14 16.47 0.17
C ALA A 71 3.02 16.34 -1.10
N HIS A 72 2.41 16.03 -2.25
CA HIS A 72 3.11 15.95 -3.53
C HIS A 72 3.76 17.26 -3.93
N LYS A 73 3.00 18.38 -3.93
CA LYS A 73 3.50 19.71 -4.27
C LYS A 73 4.58 20.25 -3.33
N THR A 74 4.66 19.73 -2.11
CA THR A 74 5.64 20.12 -1.09
C THR A 74 6.71 19.08 -0.84
N TYR A 75 6.88 18.14 -1.78
CA TYR A 75 7.93 17.10 -1.77
C TYR A 75 7.88 16.14 -0.58
N ARG A 76 6.69 15.89 -0.02
CA ARG A 76 6.47 14.80 0.94
C ARG A 76 6.03 13.55 0.22
N ARG A 77 6.40 12.39 0.74
CA ARG A 77 5.78 11.12 0.35
C ARG A 77 4.41 11.03 1.01
N TYR A 78 3.51 10.27 0.43
CA TYR A 78 2.18 10.13 1.02
C TYR A 78 1.59 8.74 0.79
N ILE A 79 0.74 8.33 1.72
CA ILE A 79 -0.18 7.21 1.60
C ILE A 79 -1.58 7.77 1.85
N GLY A 80 -2.46 7.63 0.88
CA GLY A 80 -3.86 8.02 1.00
C GLY A 80 -4.75 6.80 0.92
N VAL A 81 -5.71 6.66 1.82
CA VAL A 81 -6.72 5.61 1.80
C VAL A 81 -8.08 6.23 1.63
N GLU A 82 -8.88 5.71 0.70
CA GLU A 82 -10.24 6.18 0.47
C GLU A 82 -11.13 5.00 0.05
N MET A 83 -12.23 4.81 0.74
CA MET A 83 -13.15 3.71 0.52
C MET A 83 -14.13 4.00 -0.63
N GLY A 84 -14.44 5.26 -0.90
CA GLY A 84 -15.42 5.68 -1.89
C GLY A 84 -14.88 5.66 -3.32
N GLY A 85 -15.75 5.42 -4.29
CA GLY A 85 -15.40 5.46 -5.72
C GLY A 85 -14.80 6.79 -6.20
N HIS A 86 -14.93 7.85 -5.39
CA HIS A 86 -14.29 9.14 -5.65
C HIS A 86 -12.75 9.09 -5.49
N ALA A 87 -12.18 8.06 -4.89
CA ALA A 87 -10.75 7.79 -4.99
C ALA A 87 -10.30 7.73 -6.46
N TYR A 88 -11.05 7.01 -7.29
CA TYR A 88 -10.78 6.89 -8.71
C TYR A 88 -11.26 8.08 -9.52
N SER A 89 -12.50 8.58 -9.25
CA SER A 89 -13.12 9.62 -10.08
C SER A 89 -12.67 11.04 -9.76
N LEU A 90 -12.13 11.31 -8.56
CA LEU A 90 -11.71 12.63 -8.12
C LEU A 90 -10.24 12.70 -7.72
N CYS A 91 -9.78 11.81 -6.83
CA CYS A 91 -8.39 11.88 -6.33
C CYS A 91 -7.38 11.59 -7.43
N LYS A 92 -7.63 10.55 -8.22
CA LYS A 92 -6.74 10.17 -9.33
C LYS A 92 -6.57 11.27 -10.37
N PRO A 93 -7.63 11.85 -10.98
CA PRO A 93 -7.49 12.95 -11.94
C PRO A 93 -6.82 14.20 -11.34
N ARG A 94 -7.07 14.49 -10.06
CA ARG A 94 -6.39 15.58 -9.36
C ARG A 94 -4.89 15.37 -9.30
N LEU A 95 -4.44 14.17 -8.88
CA LEU A 95 -3.02 13.83 -8.82
C LEU A 95 -2.38 13.78 -10.20
N ASP A 96 -3.08 13.25 -11.19
CA ASP A 96 -2.60 13.24 -12.59
C ASP A 96 -2.34 14.68 -13.09
N SER A 97 -3.24 15.63 -12.81
CA SER A 97 -3.08 17.03 -13.19
C SER A 97 -1.90 17.71 -12.49
N ILE A 98 -1.62 17.35 -11.24
CA ILE A 98 -0.49 17.85 -10.46
C ILE A 98 0.82 17.32 -11.05
N ILE A 99 0.91 16.03 -11.36
CA ILE A 99 2.08 15.40 -11.96
C ILE A 99 2.37 15.97 -13.34
N LEU A 100 1.32 16.19 -14.15
CA LEU A 100 1.44 16.80 -15.49
C LEU A 100 1.76 18.30 -15.44
N GLY A 101 1.73 18.94 -14.26
CA GLY A 101 1.95 20.39 -14.13
C GLY A 101 0.82 21.25 -14.70
N THR A 102 -0.36 20.67 -14.90
CA THR A 102 -1.53 21.38 -15.46
C THR A 102 -2.43 21.98 -14.37
N ASP A 103 -2.28 21.56 -13.12
CA ASP A 103 -2.98 22.16 -11.99
C ASP A 103 -2.42 23.56 -11.68
N ASN A 104 -3.28 24.57 -11.77
CA ASN A 104 -2.94 25.98 -11.49
C ASN A 104 -3.63 26.50 -10.22
N SER A 105 -4.18 25.62 -9.41
CA SER A 105 -5.03 25.94 -8.26
C SER A 105 -4.31 25.76 -6.92
N GLY A 106 -5.00 26.12 -5.84
CA GLY A 106 -4.51 25.92 -4.49
C GLY A 106 -3.15 26.58 -4.24
N ILE A 107 -2.21 25.80 -3.73
CA ILE A 107 -0.86 26.27 -3.39
C ILE A 107 0.14 26.25 -4.56
N THR A 108 -0.25 25.75 -5.74
CA THR A 108 0.63 25.54 -6.91
C THR A 108 1.58 26.72 -7.16
N LYS A 109 1.03 27.93 -7.23
CA LYS A 109 1.83 29.15 -7.45
C LYS A 109 2.71 29.51 -6.27
N ALA A 110 2.19 29.32 -5.05
CA ALA A 110 2.92 29.69 -3.82
C ALA A 110 4.17 28.85 -3.61
N VAL A 111 4.13 27.56 -4.01
CA VAL A 111 5.28 26.64 -3.91
C VAL A 111 6.04 26.50 -5.23
N ASN A 112 5.68 27.27 -6.25
CA ASN A 112 6.27 27.22 -7.60
C ASN A 112 6.29 25.80 -8.19
N TRP A 113 5.22 25.04 -8.02
CA TRP A 113 5.12 23.68 -8.55
C TRP A 113 4.99 23.68 -10.07
N GLN A 114 5.80 22.87 -10.76
CA GLN A 114 5.87 22.80 -12.23
C GLN A 114 5.49 21.41 -12.76
N GLY A 115 5.08 20.49 -11.90
CA GLY A 115 4.83 19.09 -12.27
C GLY A 115 5.97 18.16 -11.90
N GLY A 116 5.79 16.90 -12.22
CA GLY A 116 6.76 15.83 -11.97
C GLY A 116 6.39 14.89 -10.82
N GLY A 117 7.27 13.92 -10.59
CA GLY A 117 7.01 12.84 -9.64
C GLY A 117 6.07 11.77 -10.17
N GLY A 118 5.46 11.01 -9.27
CA GLY A 118 4.52 9.96 -9.60
C GLY A 118 3.89 9.37 -8.35
N TYR A 119 2.85 8.56 -8.52
CA TYR A 119 2.22 7.79 -7.46
C TYR A 119 1.86 6.40 -7.98
N ARG A 120 1.54 5.49 -7.06
CA ARG A 120 0.93 4.20 -7.37
C ARG A 120 -0.50 4.20 -6.86
N PHE A 121 -1.43 3.81 -7.71
CA PHE A 121 -2.82 3.60 -7.34
C PHE A 121 -3.06 2.11 -7.14
N TYR A 122 -3.69 1.76 -6.04
CA TYR A 122 -4.02 0.39 -5.71
C TYR A 122 -5.51 0.30 -5.40
N GLU A 123 -6.10 -0.80 -5.81
CA GLU A 123 -7.43 -1.22 -5.35
C GLU A 123 -7.27 -2.40 -4.41
N VAL A 124 -8.07 -2.40 -3.34
CA VAL A 124 -8.10 -3.56 -2.44
C VAL A 124 -8.77 -4.71 -3.17
N ALA A 125 -8.02 -5.79 -3.36
CA ALA A 125 -8.55 -7.01 -3.96
C ALA A 125 -9.65 -7.62 -3.06
N PRO A 126 -10.55 -8.43 -3.62
CA PRO A 126 -11.46 -9.26 -2.83
C PRO A 126 -10.68 -10.09 -1.80
N THR A 127 -11.35 -10.55 -0.74
CA THR A 127 -10.75 -11.47 0.21
C THR A 127 -10.32 -12.75 -0.51
N LEU A 128 -9.07 -13.18 -0.30
CA LEU A 128 -8.53 -14.39 -0.94
C LEU A 128 -9.25 -15.67 -0.47
N ILE A 129 -9.66 -15.66 0.79
CA ILE A 129 -10.31 -16.80 1.45
C ILE A 129 -11.66 -16.37 1.97
N ASN A 130 -12.68 -17.13 1.63
CA ASN A 130 -14.04 -16.99 2.12
C ASN A 130 -14.45 -18.24 2.92
N LYS A 131 -15.56 -18.15 3.65
CA LYS A 131 -16.22 -19.29 4.24
C LYS A 131 -17.34 -19.78 3.32
N ASP A 132 -17.40 -21.07 3.12
CA ASP A 132 -18.49 -21.71 2.39
C ASP A 132 -19.76 -21.88 3.28
N PRO A 133 -20.87 -22.38 2.76
CA PRO A 133 -22.09 -22.61 3.53
C PRO A 133 -21.94 -23.61 4.70
N PHE A 134 -20.85 -24.38 4.74
CA PHE A 134 -20.51 -25.32 5.81
C PHE A 134 -19.52 -24.74 6.82
N ASP A 135 -19.24 -23.42 6.74
CA ASP A 135 -18.28 -22.70 7.58
C ASP A 135 -16.81 -23.15 7.37
N GLU A 136 -16.54 -23.81 6.22
CA GLU A 136 -15.17 -24.18 5.84
C GLU A 136 -14.50 -23.10 5.00
N TYR A 137 -13.18 -22.94 5.19
CA TYR A 137 -12.41 -21.95 4.45
C TYR A 137 -12.08 -22.45 3.04
N VAL A 138 -12.48 -21.64 2.05
CA VAL A 138 -12.27 -21.92 0.63
C VAL A 138 -11.65 -20.70 -0.07
N ILE A 139 -10.94 -20.95 -1.17
CA ILE A 139 -10.46 -19.84 -2.04
C ILE A 139 -11.66 -19.14 -2.66
N ASN A 140 -11.62 -17.81 -2.66
CA ASN A 140 -12.65 -16.99 -3.27
C ASN A 140 -12.71 -17.23 -4.79
N GLU A 141 -13.90 -17.47 -5.30
CA GLU A 141 -14.16 -17.77 -6.72
C GLU A 141 -13.85 -16.57 -7.66
N ASP A 142 -13.80 -15.35 -7.12
CA ASP A 142 -13.43 -14.15 -7.88
C ASP A 142 -11.95 -14.14 -8.32
N TYR A 143 -11.12 -15.03 -7.77
CA TYR A 143 -9.72 -15.12 -8.12
C TYR A 143 -9.50 -16.01 -9.35
N ASP A 144 -9.03 -15.41 -10.43
CA ASP A 144 -8.47 -16.17 -11.54
C ASP A 144 -7.10 -16.81 -11.18
N ALA A 145 -6.57 -17.65 -12.07
CA ALA A 145 -5.33 -18.38 -11.81
C ALA A 145 -4.12 -17.43 -11.58
N ASN A 146 -4.07 -16.30 -12.27
CA ASN A 146 -2.97 -15.33 -12.14
C ASN A 146 -3.10 -14.52 -10.86
N MET A 147 -4.31 -14.08 -10.53
CA MET A 147 -4.61 -13.38 -9.28
C MET A 147 -4.29 -14.28 -8.07
N LEU A 148 -4.69 -15.56 -8.13
CA LEU A 148 -4.38 -16.54 -7.09
C LEU A 148 -2.87 -16.73 -6.95
N ALA A 149 -2.15 -16.92 -8.05
CA ALA A 149 -0.71 -17.07 -8.04
C ALA A 149 0.00 -15.84 -7.47
N ALA A 150 -0.42 -14.65 -7.86
CA ALA A 150 0.13 -13.39 -7.35
C ALA A 150 -0.15 -13.20 -5.85
N ALA A 151 -1.36 -13.52 -5.39
CA ALA A 151 -1.73 -13.40 -3.99
C ALA A 151 -0.96 -14.40 -3.10
N VAL A 152 -0.86 -15.67 -3.53
CA VAL A 152 -0.07 -16.68 -2.81
C VAL A 152 1.41 -16.33 -2.82
N ALA A 153 1.94 -15.78 -3.93
CA ALA A 153 3.32 -15.32 -4.00
C ALA A 153 3.60 -14.22 -2.97
N LEU A 154 2.74 -13.21 -2.91
CA LEU A 154 2.86 -12.13 -1.93
C LEU A 154 2.84 -12.66 -0.48
N HIS A 155 1.94 -13.60 -0.20
CA HIS A 155 1.79 -14.22 1.13
C HIS A 155 3.03 -15.04 1.53
N GLU A 156 3.63 -15.75 0.59
CA GLU A 156 4.85 -16.55 0.82
C GLU A 156 6.15 -15.72 0.71
N GLY A 157 6.08 -14.42 0.42
CA GLY A 157 7.24 -13.55 0.31
C GLY A 157 7.97 -13.66 -1.04
N PHE A 158 7.28 -14.16 -2.06
CA PHE A 158 7.76 -14.23 -3.44
C PHE A 158 7.26 -13.04 -4.26
N ARG A 159 7.98 -12.71 -5.31
CA ARG A 159 7.56 -11.73 -6.30
C ARG A 159 6.94 -12.45 -7.51
N TYR A 160 5.67 -12.18 -7.79
CA TYR A 160 5.01 -12.70 -8.98
C TYR A 160 5.69 -12.16 -10.25
N ALA A 161 6.28 -13.04 -11.04
CA ALA A 161 7.00 -12.74 -12.27
C ALA A 161 7.09 -14.01 -13.13
N PRO A 162 6.00 -14.39 -13.84
CA PRO A 162 5.94 -15.64 -14.57
C PRO A 162 6.95 -15.68 -15.71
N ASP A 163 7.67 -16.80 -15.82
CA ASP A 163 8.58 -17.07 -16.90
C ASP A 163 7.82 -17.41 -18.21
N GLY A 164 8.31 -16.93 -19.35
CA GLY A 164 7.64 -17.14 -20.64
C GLY A 164 7.82 -18.56 -21.23
N LYS A 165 8.70 -19.41 -20.65
CA LYS A 165 9.02 -20.74 -21.16
C LYS A 165 8.68 -21.86 -20.17
N LEU A 166 8.98 -21.64 -18.89
CA LEU A 166 8.80 -22.63 -17.84
C LEU A 166 7.54 -22.28 -17.02
N PHE A 167 6.44 -22.97 -17.26
CA PHE A 167 5.14 -22.71 -16.67
C PHE A 167 5.11 -22.75 -15.14
N TRP A 168 6.03 -23.49 -14.53
CA TRP A 168 6.12 -23.62 -13.09
C TRP A 168 6.92 -22.49 -12.41
N LYS A 169 7.72 -21.71 -13.17
CA LYS A 169 8.39 -20.51 -12.66
C LYS A 169 7.43 -19.32 -12.68
N GLN A 170 6.40 -19.33 -11.84
CA GLN A 170 5.40 -18.25 -11.78
C GLN A 170 5.84 -17.10 -10.89
N SER A 171 6.66 -17.36 -9.88
CA SER A 171 7.14 -16.35 -8.95
C SER A 171 8.57 -16.64 -8.54
N VAL A 172 9.30 -15.56 -8.25
CA VAL A 172 10.73 -15.61 -7.91
C VAL A 172 10.92 -15.14 -6.47
N GLY A 173 11.62 -15.96 -5.69
CA GLY A 173 12.09 -15.64 -4.34
C GLY A 173 13.58 -15.30 -4.32
N ASN A 174 14.19 -15.48 -3.16
CA ASN A 174 15.64 -15.36 -2.97
C ASN A 174 16.35 -16.69 -3.30
N GLU A 175 17.65 -16.64 -3.61
CA GLU A 175 18.52 -17.83 -3.72
C GLU A 175 18.02 -18.91 -4.70
N ASN A 176 17.63 -18.55 -5.92
CA ASN A 176 17.09 -19.46 -6.93
C ASN A 176 15.85 -20.24 -6.47
N SER A 177 15.03 -19.64 -5.63
CA SER A 177 13.78 -20.23 -5.20
C SER A 177 12.61 -19.71 -6.03
N TYR A 178 11.69 -20.61 -6.35
CA TYR A 178 10.52 -20.35 -7.19
C TYR A 178 9.25 -20.82 -6.50
N LEU A 179 8.13 -20.22 -6.88
CA LEU A 179 6.80 -20.63 -6.45
C LEU A 179 5.92 -20.91 -7.67
N PHE A 180 5.27 -22.06 -7.62
CA PHE A 180 4.25 -22.49 -8.58
C PHE A 180 2.91 -22.72 -7.86
N VAL A 181 1.86 -22.08 -8.34
CA VAL A 181 0.51 -22.16 -7.78
C VAL A 181 -0.40 -22.83 -8.80
N THR A 182 -1.12 -23.88 -8.37
CA THR A 182 -2.06 -24.59 -9.22
C THR A 182 -3.26 -25.11 -8.45
N THR A 183 -4.43 -25.11 -9.08
CA THR A 183 -5.64 -25.74 -8.53
C THR A 183 -5.75 -27.22 -8.90
N ARG A 184 -4.82 -27.74 -9.69
CA ARG A 184 -4.80 -29.15 -10.11
C ARG A 184 -4.39 -30.07 -8.97
N HIS A 185 -4.83 -31.32 -9.06
CA HIS A 185 -4.28 -32.41 -8.27
C HIS A 185 -2.90 -32.80 -8.82
N LEU A 186 -1.92 -32.96 -7.94
CA LEU A 186 -0.56 -33.34 -8.30
C LEU A 186 -0.30 -34.82 -8.06
N ASN A 187 0.39 -35.46 -9.01
CA ASN A 187 0.88 -36.83 -8.93
C ASN A 187 2.37 -36.88 -9.26
N SER A 188 3.01 -38.04 -9.03
CA SER A 188 4.45 -38.23 -9.27
C SER A 188 4.87 -37.89 -10.71
N PRO A 189 4.19 -38.37 -11.78
CA PRO A 189 4.60 -38.06 -13.14
C PRO A 189 4.58 -36.56 -13.46
N TYR A 190 3.68 -35.79 -12.84
CA TYR A 190 3.64 -34.35 -13.02
C TYR A 190 4.83 -33.67 -12.35
N LEU A 191 5.19 -34.10 -11.12
CA LEU A 191 6.36 -33.56 -10.43
C LEU A 191 7.67 -33.95 -11.14
N ASP A 192 7.77 -35.20 -11.65
CA ASP A 192 8.91 -35.67 -12.42
C ASP A 192 9.13 -34.75 -13.66
N SER A 193 8.05 -34.41 -14.38
CA SER A 193 8.12 -33.53 -15.54
C SER A 193 8.60 -32.11 -15.21
N ILE A 194 8.31 -31.62 -14.00
CA ILE A 194 8.86 -30.33 -13.52
C ILE A 194 10.33 -30.51 -13.19
N LYS A 195 10.66 -31.55 -12.41
CA LYS A 195 12.01 -31.85 -11.95
C LYS A 195 13.00 -31.97 -13.10
N ASP A 196 12.60 -32.62 -14.22
CA ASP A 196 13.41 -32.79 -15.41
C ASP A 196 13.79 -31.46 -16.11
N THR A 197 13.05 -30.39 -15.82
CA THR A 197 13.29 -29.04 -16.37
C THR A 197 13.95 -28.10 -15.38
N MET A 198 14.17 -28.52 -14.12
CA MET A 198 14.86 -27.75 -13.11
C MET A 198 16.39 -27.82 -13.29
N GLU A 199 17.05 -26.71 -13.03
CA GLU A 199 18.51 -26.65 -12.99
C GLU A 199 19.05 -27.04 -11.60
N GLU A 200 20.34 -27.37 -11.55
CA GLU A 200 20.99 -27.67 -10.28
C GLU A 200 21.01 -26.44 -9.35
N GLY A 201 20.63 -26.64 -8.11
CA GLY A 201 20.54 -25.54 -7.11
C GLY A 201 19.24 -24.74 -7.15
N GLU A 202 18.28 -25.10 -7.98
CA GLU A 202 16.93 -24.50 -7.94
C GLU A 202 16.04 -25.18 -6.90
N TYR A 203 15.27 -24.37 -6.19
CA TYR A 203 14.26 -24.79 -5.20
C TYR A 203 12.87 -24.35 -5.62
N LEU A 204 11.89 -25.23 -5.45
CA LEU A 204 10.51 -24.98 -5.84
C LEU A 204 9.54 -25.24 -4.69
N ILE A 205 8.68 -24.26 -4.41
CA ILE A 205 7.49 -24.46 -3.60
C ILE A 205 6.31 -24.60 -4.55
N ILE A 206 5.52 -25.66 -4.38
CA ILE A 206 4.27 -25.87 -5.13
C ILE A 206 3.09 -25.73 -4.18
N ALA A 207 2.26 -24.72 -4.42
CA ALA A 207 0.99 -24.53 -3.74
C ALA A 207 -0.13 -25.14 -4.59
N CYS A 208 -0.80 -26.19 -4.12
CA CYS A 208 -1.81 -26.90 -4.89
C CYS A 208 -3.04 -27.23 -4.07
N ARG A 209 -4.14 -27.57 -4.74
CA ARG A 209 -5.39 -27.96 -4.09
C ARG A 209 -5.27 -29.33 -3.40
N SER A 210 -4.62 -30.29 -4.05
CA SER A 210 -4.43 -31.64 -3.55
C SER A 210 -3.26 -32.34 -4.23
N PHE A 211 -2.69 -33.35 -3.58
CA PHE A 211 -1.63 -34.17 -4.12
C PHE A 211 -1.65 -35.60 -3.53
N ASP A 212 -1.00 -36.53 -4.20
CA ASP A 212 -0.86 -37.92 -3.75
C ASP A 212 -0.04 -38.00 -2.46
N SER A 213 -0.39 -38.95 -1.60
CA SER A 213 0.28 -39.17 -0.32
C SER A 213 1.78 -39.42 -0.50
N GLY A 214 2.60 -38.66 0.26
CA GLY A 214 4.06 -38.80 0.25
C GLY A 214 4.79 -37.89 -0.75
N LEU A 215 4.09 -37.17 -1.64
CA LEU A 215 4.73 -36.25 -2.57
C LEU A 215 5.37 -35.04 -1.89
N ASP A 216 4.90 -34.66 -0.71
CA ASP A 216 5.46 -33.59 0.14
C ASP A 216 6.88 -33.86 0.61
N LYS A 217 7.34 -35.13 0.50
CA LYS A 217 8.66 -35.61 0.93
C LYS A 217 9.44 -36.35 -0.16
N ALA A 218 8.91 -36.36 -1.39
CA ALA A 218 9.47 -37.13 -2.48
C ALA A 218 10.75 -36.54 -3.09
N TYR A 219 10.95 -35.21 -2.94
CA TYR A 219 12.06 -34.49 -3.56
C TYR A 219 12.70 -33.53 -2.55
N ASP A 220 14.02 -33.48 -2.51
CA ASP A 220 14.76 -32.63 -1.55
C ASP A 220 14.64 -31.13 -1.86
N ASN A 221 14.42 -30.78 -3.13
CA ASN A 221 14.35 -29.42 -3.61
C ASN A 221 12.96 -28.98 -4.09
N ILE A 222 11.93 -29.79 -3.88
CA ILE A 222 10.53 -29.44 -4.17
C ILE A 222 9.70 -29.66 -2.91
N THR A 223 9.07 -28.57 -2.44
CA THR A 223 8.14 -28.62 -1.30
C THR A 223 6.72 -28.44 -1.81
N VAL A 224 5.83 -29.42 -1.52
CA VAL A 224 4.42 -29.34 -1.90
C VAL A 224 3.56 -28.98 -0.70
N LYS A 225 2.73 -27.96 -0.84
CA LYS A 225 1.82 -27.45 0.20
C LYS A 225 0.39 -27.39 -0.32
N LYS A 226 -0.59 -27.63 0.55
CA LYS A 226 -2.02 -27.50 0.19
C LYS A 226 -2.53 -26.10 0.42
N ILE A 227 -3.27 -25.55 -0.54
CA ILE A 227 -4.12 -24.37 -0.37
C ILE A 227 -5.57 -24.83 -0.13
N PRO A 228 -6.33 -24.20 0.78
CA PRO A 228 -5.98 -22.98 1.52
C PRO A 228 -5.17 -23.17 2.80
N GLN A 229 -4.89 -24.40 3.25
CA GLN A 229 -4.26 -24.66 4.56
C GLN A 229 -2.97 -23.86 4.79
N MET A 230 -2.07 -23.80 3.79
CA MET A 230 -0.83 -23.03 3.91
C MET A 230 -1.05 -21.52 4.17
N LEU A 231 -2.18 -20.99 3.70
CA LEU A 231 -2.55 -19.61 3.93
C LEU A 231 -3.15 -19.43 5.32
N LEU A 232 -3.95 -20.39 5.77
CA LEU A 232 -4.59 -20.38 7.08
C LEU A 232 -3.57 -20.50 8.23
N GLU A 233 -2.49 -21.24 8.04
CA GLU A 233 -1.43 -21.38 9.05
C GLU A 233 -0.74 -20.06 9.41
N ARG A 234 -0.75 -19.09 8.51
CA ARG A 234 -0.15 -17.76 8.70
C ARG A 234 -1.15 -16.66 9.04
N CYS A 235 -2.45 -16.93 8.88
CA CYS A 235 -3.50 -15.95 9.12
C CYS A 235 -4.22 -16.26 10.43
N GLU A 236 -4.23 -15.32 11.37
CA GLU A 236 -5.05 -15.42 12.58
C GLU A 236 -6.47 -14.93 12.29
N PHE A 237 -7.29 -15.80 11.73
CA PHE A 237 -8.68 -15.48 11.43
C PHE A 237 -9.51 -15.34 12.71
N GLY A 238 -10.36 -14.33 12.77
CA GLY A 238 -11.32 -14.11 13.85
C GLY A 238 -10.73 -13.55 15.15
N LYS A 239 -9.44 -13.21 15.17
CA LYS A 239 -8.85 -12.42 16.26
C LYS A 239 -8.78 -10.96 15.81
N ALA A 240 -9.57 -10.11 16.43
CA ALA A 240 -9.33 -8.68 16.41
C ALA A 240 -8.11 -8.42 17.31
N ASP A 241 -6.92 -8.49 16.76
CA ASP A 241 -5.71 -8.15 17.48
C ASP A 241 -5.51 -6.63 17.38
N TYR A 242 -5.94 -5.92 18.42
CA TYR A 242 -5.68 -4.50 18.59
C TYR A 242 -4.32 -4.23 19.27
N ASN A 243 -3.55 -5.27 19.59
CA ASN A 243 -2.22 -5.12 20.14
C ASN A 243 -1.23 -4.93 18.98
N LEU A 244 -0.99 -3.66 18.65
CA LEU A 244 0.10 -3.30 17.76
C LEU A 244 1.41 -3.70 18.43
N ASN A 245 2.14 -4.65 17.86
CA ASN A 245 3.50 -4.94 18.24
C ASN A 245 4.37 -3.79 17.72
N ILE A 246 4.47 -2.71 18.50
CA ILE A 246 5.33 -1.58 18.18
C ILE A 246 6.76 -2.02 18.47
N VAL A 247 7.50 -2.35 17.43
CA VAL A 247 8.90 -2.83 17.51
C VAL A 247 9.83 -1.73 18.06
N HIS A 248 9.48 -0.47 17.81
CA HIS A 248 10.16 0.71 18.33
C HIS A 248 9.10 1.69 18.86
N PRO A 249 8.68 1.59 20.13
CA PRO A 249 7.79 2.58 20.71
C PRO A 249 8.47 3.96 20.67
N PRO A 250 7.73 5.02 20.37
CA PRO A 250 8.29 6.37 20.45
C PRO A 250 8.82 6.61 21.87
N VAL A 251 10.06 7.03 21.97
CA VAL A 251 10.62 7.53 23.21
C VAL A 251 10.13 8.96 23.36
N TYR A 252 9.29 9.20 24.33
CA TYR A 252 8.96 10.56 24.73
C TYR A 252 10.07 10.99 25.71
N ASP A 253 10.85 11.99 25.33
CA ASP A 253 11.65 12.71 26.30
C ASP A 253 10.64 13.42 27.23
N ASP A 254 10.55 13.00 28.47
CA ASP A 254 9.89 13.76 29.51
C ASP A 254 10.63 15.10 29.60
N CYS A 255 10.12 16.12 28.91
CA CYS A 255 10.56 17.48 29.15
C CYS A 255 10.19 17.78 30.59
N ASP A 256 11.20 17.85 31.43
CA ASP A 256 11.09 18.25 32.83
C ASP A 256 10.18 19.46 32.94
N GLU A 257 8.98 19.26 33.48
CA GLU A 257 8.19 20.34 34.02
C GLU A 257 9.00 20.91 35.20
N GLU A 258 9.84 21.90 34.92
CA GLU A 258 10.34 22.75 35.99
C GLU A 258 9.13 23.50 36.56
N GLU A 259 8.64 23.00 37.68
CA GLU A 259 7.75 23.76 38.55
C GLU A 259 8.50 25.02 38.99
N GLU A 260 8.21 26.13 38.34
CA GLU A 260 8.50 27.45 38.90
C GLU A 260 7.50 27.72 40.05
N ASP A 261 7.90 27.36 41.25
CA ASP A 261 7.36 27.95 42.50
C ASP A 261 7.71 29.45 42.56
N VAL A 262 6.71 30.32 42.34
CA VAL A 262 6.65 31.64 42.94
C VAL A 262 5.22 32.00 43.28
#